data_023d0a7b3d1baf066e72e982bd48c64c
#
_entry.id   023d0a7b3d1baf066e72e982bd48c64c
#
_cell.length_a   1.000
_cell.length_b   1.000
_cell.length_c   1.000
_cell.angle_alpha   90.00
_cell.angle_beta   90.00
_cell.angle_gamma   90.00
#
_symmetry.space_group_name_H-M   'P 1'
#
loop_
_entity.id
_entity.type
_entity.pdbx_description
1 polymer ?
#
loop_
_entity_poly.entity_id
_entity_poly.type
_entity_poly.pdbx_seq_one_letter_code
_entity_poly.pdbx_strand_id
1 'polypeptide(L)'
;REEQMMALGYIFSEGKRLESMSQKLFELIYLRRHDIEKERVHMADLCAEVVKVVEPAYENRHLTIETEIEDTVLLLNRELFITALVNLMDNARKASEEGQQVEVTGKFVDNRACNIPKDKTDIGEAESADDGNCARAYEICIIDHGIGMTKEQAERICDEFYMADKSRARKEGGAGIGMSLVAVILEHHNAVLSVESEPGCGTTMRILLPW
;
A
#
# COMPACT_ATOMS: atom_id res chain seq x y z
N ARG A 1 36.09 1.89 22.42
CA ARG A 1 35.83 2.73 21.24
C ARG A 1 34.82 2.08 20.29
N GLU A 2 34.97 0.79 19.92
CA GLU A 2 34.03 0.06 19.05
C GLU A 2 32.67 -0.11 19.70
N GLU A 3 32.58 -0.49 20.97
CA GLU A 3 31.32 -0.60 21.72
C GLU A 3 30.59 0.75 21.80
N GLN A 4 31.29 1.85 21.96
CA GLN A 4 30.69 3.19 21.96
C GLN A 4 30.14 3.58 20.58
N MET A 5 30.86 3.23 19.50
CA MET A 5 30.40 3.46 18.13
C MET A 5 29.14 2.62 17.82
N MET A 6 29.12 1.35 18.24
CA MET A 6 27.92 0.50 18.09
C MET A 6 26.74 1.03 18.90
N ALA A 7 26.95 1.48 20.15
CA ALA A 7 25.89 2.07 20.97
C ALA A 7 25.36 3.37 20.36
N LEU A 8 26.21 4.25 19.85
CA LEU A 8 25.79 5.47 19.14
C LEU A 8 25.04 5.16 17.85
N GLY A 9 25.46 4.17 17.08
CA GLY A 9 24.75 3.71 15.89
C GLY A 9 23.36 3.18 16.23
N TYR A 10 23.23 2.41 17.30
CA TYR A 10 21.93 1.93 17.79
C TYR A 10 21.01 3.08 18.23
N ILE A 11 21.52 4.02 19.02
CA ILE A 11 20.74 5.20 19.48
C ILE A 11 20.28 6.02 18.26
N PHE A 12 21.15 6.24 17.28
CA PHE A 12 20.81 6.97 16.06
C PHE A 12 19.71 6.26 15.25
N SER A 13 19.83 4.94 15.06
CA SER A 13 18.82 4.16 14.33
C SER A 13 17.46 4.14 15.03
N GLU A 14 17.44 4.00 16.36
CA GLU A 14 16.19 4.06 17.13
C GLU A 14 15.60 5.48 17.15
N GLY A 15 16.43 6.52 17.18
CA GLY A 15 15.99 7.91 17.04
C GLY A 15 15.29 8.17 15.70
N LYS A 16 15.89 7.73 14.60
CA LYS A 16 15.30 7.80 13.25
C LYS A 16 14.00 7.02 13.14
N ARG A 17 13.94 5.86 13.78
CA ARG A 17 12.72 5.04 13.82
C ARG A 17 11.59 5.76 14.55
N LEU A 18 11.85 6.35 15.72
CA LEU A 18 10.87 7.12 16.50
C LEU A 18 10.38 8.35 15.73
N GLU A 19 11.27 9.07 15.03
CA GLU A 19 10.93 10.18 14.15
C GLU A 19 9.94 9.73 13.07
N SER A 20 10.25 8.65 12.33
CA SER A 20 9.36 8.10 11.30
C SER A 20 8.02 7.65 11.86
N MET A 21 8.00 7.01 13.04
CA MET A 21 6.76 6.64 13.72
C MET A 21 5.90 7.84 14.06
N SER A 22 6.52 8.88 14.63
CA SER A 22 5.83 10.12 15.01
C SER A 22 5.21 10.79 13.78
N GLN A 23 5.96 10.91 12.69
CA GLN A 23 5.46 11.49 11.43
C GLN A 23 4.24 10.74 10.89
N LYS A 24 4.33 9.40 10.78
CA LYS A 24 3.21 8.56 10.30
C LYS A 24 1.99 8.64 11.23
N LEU A 25 2.19 8.74 12.54
CA LEU A 25 1.10 8.90 13.49
C LEU A 25 0.42 10.26 13.35
N PHE A 26 1.18 11.34 13.19
CA PHE A 26 0.62 12.66 12.93
C PHE A 26 -0.18 12.69 11.61
N GLU A 27 0.34 12.09 10.55
CA GLU A 27 -0.34 11.98 9.26
C GLU A 27 -1.66 11.20 9.39
N LEU A 28 -1.66 10.07 10.09
CA LEU A 28 -2.85 9.27 10.35
C LEU A 28 -3.91 10.06 11.16
N ILE A 29 -3.51 10.78 12.21
CA ILE A 29 -4.41 11.60 13.02
C ILE A 29 -4.97 12.77 12.19
N TYR A 30 -4.14 13.39 11.37
CA TYR A 30 -4.54 14.49 10.49
C TYR A 30 -5.58 14.04 9.47
N LEU A 31 -5.31 12.96 8.75
CA LEU A 31 -6.20 12.42 7.72
C LEU A 31 -7.57 12.01 8.30
N ARG A 32 -7.62 11.46 9.51
CA ARG A 32 -8.90 11.12 10.15
C ARG A 32 -9.81 12.30 10.44
N ARG A 33 -9.31 13.53 10.41
CA ARG A 33 -10.04 14.75 10.82
C ARG A 33 -10.25 15.74 9.68
N HIS A 34 -9.64 15.53 8.54
CA HIS A 34 -9.64 16.47 7.42
C HIS A 34 -9.96 15.76 6.13
N ASP A 35 -10.81 16.41 5.31
CA ASP A 35 -11.03 15.96 3.95
C ASP A 35 -9.78 16.21 3.10
N ILE A 36 -9.64 15.43 2.03
CA ILE A 36 -8.51 15.52 1.10
C ILE A 36 -8.97 16.14 -0.22
N GLU A 37 -8.11 16.95 -0.81
CA GLU A 37 -8.29 17.42 -2.17
C GLU A 37 -7.84 16.33 -3.15
N LYS A 38 -8.63 16.11 -4.21
CA LYS A 38 -8.35 15.13 -5.26
C LYS A 38 -8.15 15.83 -6.58
N GLU A 39 -7.25 15.32 -7.39
CA GLU A 39 -6.91 15.80 -8.72
C GLU A 39 -6.92 14.67 -9.75
N ARG A 40 -6.89 15.02 -11.02
CA ARG A 40 -6.83 14.03 -12.12
C ARG A 40 -5.40 13.50 -12.23
N VAL A 41 -5.21 12.20 -11.99
CA VAL A 41 -3.90 11.55 -11.95
C VAL A 41 -3.83 10.44 -12.99
N HIS A 42 -2.79 10.43 -13.82
CA HIS A 42 -2.44 9.32 -14.69
C HIS A 42 -1.83 8.18 -13.89
N MET A 43 -2.40 7.00 -13.98
CA MET A 43 -1.99 5.85 -13.16
C MET A 43 -0.62 5.31 -13.57
N ALA A 44 -0.30 5.32 -14.87
CA ALA A 44 1.02 4.92 -15.34
C ALA A 44 2.13 5.83 -14.80
N ASP A 45 1.93 7.16 -14.81
CA ASP A 45 2.90 8.12 -14.29
C ASP A 45 3.07 7.99 -12.78
N LEU A 46 1.97 7.81 -12.05
CA LEU A 46 2.00 7.63 -10.59
C LEU A 46 2.75 6.35 -10.21
N CYS A 47 2.44 5.22 -10.85
CA CYS A 47 3.13 3.96 -10.59
C CYS A 47 4.62 4.04 -10.95
N ALA A 48 4.98 4.69 -12.06
CA ALA A 48 6.38 4.90 -12.44
C ALA A 48 7.15 5.73 -11.40
N GLU A 49 6.51 6.73 -10.77
CA GLU A 49 7.12 7.49 -9.68
C GLU A 49 7.29 6.65 -8.41
N VAL A 50 6.28 5.87 -8.02
CA VAL A 50 6.40 4.95 -6.88
C VAL A 50 7.56 3.99 -7.08
N VAL A 51 7.70 3.39 -8.26
CA VAL A 51 8.83 2.50 -8.58
C VAL A 51 10.16 3.21 -8.39
N LYS A 52 10.35 4.42 -8.92
CA LYS A 52 11.58 5.21 -8.74
C LYS A 52 11.91 5.47 -7.26
N VAL A 53 10.90 5.67 -6.43
CA VAL A 53 11.09 5.91 -4.98
C VAL A 53 11.57 4.66 -4.27
N VAL A 54 11.03 3.49 -4.62
CA VAL A 54 11.32 2.24 -3.90
C VAL A 54 12.51 1.47 -4.49
N GLU A 55 12.84 1.68 -5.77
CA GLU A 55 13.88 0.96 -6.51
C GLU A 55 15.23 0.83 -5.76
N PRO A 56 15.80 1.90 -5.14
CA PRO A 56 17.07 1.75 -4.42
C PRO A 56 17.00 0.78 -3.25
N ALA A 57 15.83 0.67 -2.59
CA ALA A 57 15.64 -0.26 -1.48
C ALA A 57 15.47 -1.71 -1.94
N TYR A 58 14.92 -1.90 -3.15
CA TYR A 58 14.80 -3.20 -3.80
C TYR A 58 16.16 -3.69 -4.32
N GLU A 59 16.93 -2.84 -5.01
CA GLU A 59 18.27 -3.14 -5.48
C GLU A 59 19.19 -3.59 -4.34
N ASN A 60 19.15 -2.91 -3.19
CA ASN A 60 19.92 -3.26 -2.00
C ASN A 60 19.61 -4.68 -1.46
N ARG A 61 18.50 -5.28 -1.85
CA ARG A 61 18.08 -6.64 -1.50
C ARG A 61 18.09 -7.59 -2.71
N HIS A 62 18.61 -7.15 -3.84
CA HIS A 62 18.62 -7.90 -5.11
C HIS A 62 17.22 -8.37 -5.53
N LEU A 63 16.19 -7.55 -5.26
CA LEU A 63 14.82 -7.79 -5.70
C LEU A 63 14.56 -7.09 -7.02
N THR A 64 13.66 -7.63 -7.83
CA THR A 64 13.19 -7.01 -9.08
C THR A 64 11.75 -6.55 -8.95
N ILE A 65 11.40 -5.50 -9.70
CA ILE A 65 10.03 -5.00 -9.81
C ILE A 65 9.57 -5.16 -11.25
N GLU A 66 8.44 -5.82 -11.45
CA GLU A 66 7.76 -5.87 -12.74
C GLU A 66 6.48 -5.07 -12.67
N THR A 67 6.19 -4.27 -13.73
CA THR A 67 5.01 -3.41 -13.75
C THR A 67 4.23 -3.63 -15.03
N GLU A 68 2.91 -3.85 -14.91
CA GLU A 68 1.97 -3.90 -16.01
C GLU A 68 0.76 -3.03 -15.67
N ILE A 69 0.76 -1.78 -16.15
CA ILE A 69 -0.24 -0.76 -15.79
C ILE A 69 -1.02 -0.36 -17.05
N GLU A 70 -2.31 -0.69 -17.08
CA GLU A 70 -3.24 -0.11 -18.04
C GLU A 70 -3.46 1.36 -17.67
N ASP A 71 -2.99 2.29 -18.52
CA ASP A 71 -3.06 3.72 -18.20
C ASP A 71 -4.49 4.23 -18.21
N THR A 72 -4.81 4.99 -17.19
CA THR A 72 -6.09 5.69 -17.05
C THR A 72 -5.92 6.93 -16.17
N VAL A 73 -6.92 7.79 -16.17
CA VAL A 73 -6.98 8.97 -15.31
C VAL A 73 -8.01 8.77 -14.22
N LEU A 74 -7.55 8.77 -12.97
CA LEU A 74 -8.40 8.66 -11.78
C LEU A 74 -8.39 9.97 -10.98
N LEU A 75 -9.44 10.18 -10.18
CA LEU A 75 -9.55 11.33 -9.28
C LEU A 75 -9.00 10.95 -7.89
N LEU A 76 -7.75 11.32 -7.63
CA LEU A 76 -6.99 10.90 -6.45
C LEU A 76 -6.27 12.08 -5.81
N ASN A 77 -5.97 11.99 -4.51
CA ASN A 77 -4.88 12.78 -3.92
C ASN A 77 -3.56 12.08 -4.23
N ARG A 78 -2.78 12.69 -5.13
CA ARG A 78 -1.57 12.08 -5.68
C ARG A 78 -0.53 11.72 -4.61
N GLU A 79 -0.24 12.64 -3.70
CA GLU A 79 0.79 12.45 -2.67
C GLU A 79 0.42 11.34 -1.68
N LEU A 80 -0.82 11.33 -1.23
CA LEU A 80 -1.32 10.30 -0.33
C LEU A 80 -1.37 8.93 -1.01
N PHE A 81 -1.76 8.89 -2.29
CA PHE A 81 -1.81 7.63 -2.99
C PHE A 81 -0.41 7.05 -3.27
N ILE A 82 0.58 7.91 -3.57
CA ILE A 82 2.00 7.51 -3.59
C ILE A 82 2.42 6.96 -2.23
N THR A 83 2.08 7.63 -1.13
CA THR A 83 2.38 7.17 0.23
C THR A 83 1.78 5.79 0.50
N ALA A 84 0.53 5.54 0.07
CA ALA A 84 -0.10 4.22 0.22
C ALA A 84 0.65 3.14 -0.56
N LEU A 85 0.93 3.36 -1.86
CA LEU A 85 1.63 2.39 -2.70
C LEU A 85 3.06 2.13 -2.20
N VAL A 86 3.79 3.15 -1.77
CA VAL A 86 5.14 2.99 -1.18
C VAL A 86 5.09 2.13 0.09
N ASN A 87 4.09 2.31 0.97
CA ASN A 87 3.95 1.45 2.15
C ASN A 87 3.64 -0.02 1.78
N LEU A 88 2.80 -0.25 0.77
CA LEU A 88 2.51 -1.60 0.27
C LEU A 88 3.74 -2.25 -0.36
N MET A 89 4.47 -1.52 -1.20
CA MET A 89 5.72 -1.97 -1.80
C MET A 89 6.79 -2.27 -0.76
N ASP A 90 6.94 -1.43 0.28
CA ASP A 90 7.89 -1.68 1.37
C ASP A 90 7.54 -2.95 2.16
N ASN A 91 6.24 -3.24 2.33
CA ASN A 91 5.80 -4.50 2.94
C ASN A 91 6.13 -5.71 2.05
N ALA A 92 5.87 -5.64 0.75
CA ALA A 92 6.24 -6.68 -0.21
C ALA A 92 7.76 -6.93 -0.20
N ARG A 93 8.57 -5.86 -0.26
CA ARG A 93 10.04 -5.94 -0.15
C ARG A 93 10.50 -6.62 1.14
N LYS A 94 9.87 -6.31 2.28
CA LYS A 94 10.19 -6.93 3.58
C LYS A 94 9.78 -8.40 3.63
N ALA A 95 8.69 -8.78 2.98
CA ALA A 95 8.23 -10.17 2.93
C ALA A 95 9.09 -11.04 2.00
N SER A 96 9.65 -10.46 0.95
CA SER A 96 10.40 -11.17 -0.09
C SER A 96 11.80 -11.58 0.36
N GLU A 97 12.29 -12.68 -0.22
CA GLU A 97 13.66 -13.16 -0.12
C GLU A 97 14.54 -12.59 -1.25
N GLU A 98 15.86 -12.65 -1.08
CA GLU A 98 16.82 -12.18 -2.07
C GLU A 98 16.62 -12.88 -3.43
N GLY A 99 16.64 -12.11 -4.51
CA GLY A 99 16.47 -12.61 -5.88
C GLY A 99 15.01 -12.80 -6.31
N GLN A 100 14.04 -12.58 -5.43
CA GLN A 100 12.63 -12.65 -5.81
C GLN A 100 12.16 -11.40 -6.55
N GLN A 101 11.00 -11.54 -7.19
CA GLN A 101 10.31 -10.49 -7.93
C GLN A 101 9.06 -10.04 -7.19
N VAL A 102 8.76 -8.74 -7.30
CA VAL A 102 7.47 -8.16 -6.89
C VAL A 102 6.80 -7.58 -8.13
N GLU A 103 5.54 -7.95 -8.33
CA GLU A 103 4.75 -7.53 -9.48
C GLU A 103 3.76 -6.45 -9.06
N VAL A 104 3.60 -5.43 -9.92
CA VAL A 104 2.60 -4.36 -9.74
C VAL A 104 1.76 -4.31 -11.00
N THR A 105 0.48 -4.67 -10.87
CA THR A 105 -0.44 -4.65 -12.00
C THR A 105 -1.55 -3.64 -11.78
N GLY A 106 -2.03 -3.00 -12.86
CA GLY A 106 -3.14 -2.06 -12.82
C GLY A 106 -4.03 -2.26 -14.03
N LYS A 107 -5.33 -2.54 -13.84
CA LYS A 107 -6.27 -2.81 -14.92
C LYS A 107 -7.71 -2.52 -14.55
N PHE A 108 -8.56 -2.36 -15.55
CA PHE A 108 -10.01 -2.33 -15.32
C PHE A 108 -10.57 -3.73 -15.05
N VAL A 109 -11.48 -3.79 -14.07
CA VAL A 109 -12.22 -5.00 -13.71
C VAL A 109 -13.71 -4.72 -13.63
N ASP A 110 -14.53 -5.77 -13.83
CA ASP A 110 -15.97 -5.69 -13.64
C ASP A 110 -16.30 -5.65 -12.13
N ASN A 111 -16.92 -4.57 -11.68
CA ASN A 111 -17.28 -4.37 -10.27
C ASN A 111 -18.26 -5.42 -9.72
N ARG A 112 -18.95 -6.16 -10.58
CA ARG A 112 -19.85 -7.27 -10.14
C ARG A 112 -19.10 -8.40 -9.46
N ALA A 113 -17.81 -8.54 -9.75
CA ALA A 113 -16.94 -9.56 -9.14
C ALA A 113 -16.36 -9.12 -7.79
N CYS A 114 -16.45 -7.83 -7.45
CA CYS A 114 -15.61 -7.23 -6.40
C CYS A 114 -16.32 -6.85 -5.11
N ASN A 115 -17.65 -7.04 -4.98
CA ASN A 115 -18.43 -6.74 -3.75
C ASN A 115 -18.10 -5.37 -3.08
N ILE A 116 -17.84 -4.33 -3.88
CA ILE A 116 -17.73 -2.97 -3.32
C ILE A 116 -19.11 -2.59 -2.76
N PRO A 117 -19.24 -2.23 -1.47
CA PRO A 117 -20.52 -1.82 -0.90
C PRO A 117 -21.08 -0.63 -1.66
N LYS A 118 -22.35 -0.72 -2.09
CA LYS A 118 -23.04 0.32 -2.89
C LYS A 118 -23.20 1.67 -2.16
N ASP A 119 -23.10 1.67 -0.85
CA ASP A 119 -23.15 2.83 0.03
C ASP A 119 -21.88 3.72 -0.04
N LYS A 120 -20.81 3.27 -0.71
CA LYS A 120 -19.60 4.07 -0.94
C LYS A 120 -19.47 4.64 -2.37
N THR A 121 -20.50 4.47 -3.21
CA THR A 121 -20.50 4.91 -4.62
C THR A 121 -21.31 6.19 -4.89
N ASP A 122 -21.55 7.05 -3.87
CA ASP A 122 -22.13 8.38 -4.08
C ASP A 122 -21.15 9.31 -4.80
N ILE A 123 -20.93 9.03 -6.08
CA ILE A 123 -20.39 9.99 -7.04
C ILE A 123 -21.60 10.57 -7.75
N GLY A 124 -21.78 11.89 -7.56
CA GLY A 124 -22.92 12.68 -8.01
C GLY A 124 -23.42 12.33 -9.42
N GLU A 125 -24.72 12.51 -9.59
CA GLU A 125 -25.52 12.29 -10.78
C GLU A 125 -24.76 12.64 -12.10
N ALA A 126 -24.15 11.62 -12.71
CA ALA A 126 -23.87 11.63 -14.12
C ALA A 126 -25.12 11.10 -14.82
N GLU A 127 -25.76 11.98 -15.60
CA GLU A 127 -26.98 11.72 -16.35
C GLU A 127 -26.93 10.38 -17.08
N SER A 128 -27.96 9.60 -16.85
CA SER A 128 -28.23 8.31 -17.45
C SER A 128 -28.13 8.29 -18.97
N ALA A 129 -27.16 7.54 -19.48
CA ALA A 129 -27.34 6.86 -20.76
C ALA A 129 -27.56 5.37 -20.45
N ASP A 130 -28.76 4.92 -20.75
CA ASP A 130 -29.24 3.54 -20.64
C ASP A 130 -28.49 2.68 -21.66
N ASP A 131 -27.48 1.96 -21.18
CA ASP A 131 -26.94 0.77 -21.83
C ASP A 131 -26.14 -0.01 -20.75
N GLY A 132 -26.77 -1.05 -20.18
CA GLY A 132 -26.11 -2.15 -19.47
C GLY A 132 -24.92 -1.79 -18.56
N ASN A 133 -24.99 -0.71 -17.75
CA ASN A 133 -23.87 -0.15 -17.03
C ASN A 133 -23.31 -1.14 -15.99
N CYS A 134 -22.34 -1.92 -16.44
CA CYS A 134 -21.44 -2.67 -15.57
C CYS A 134 -20.57 -1.65 -14.86
N ALA A 135 -20.85 -1.37 -13.59
CA ALA A 135 -19.97 -0.52 -12.80
C ALA A 135 -18.54 -1.07 -12.89
N ARG A 136 -17.62 -0.31 -13.48
CA ARG A 136 -16.21 -0.68 -13.61
C ARG A 136 -15.47 -0.21 -12.37
N ALA A 137 -14.43 -0.93 -12.01
CA ALA A 137 -13.47 -0.51 -11.01
C ALA A 137 -12.06 -0.60 -11.61
N TYR A 138 -11.14 0.21 -11.13
CA TYR A 138 -9.74 0.06 -11.45
C TYR A 138 -9.06 -0.73 -10.33
N GLU A 139 -8.47 -1.85 -10.68
CA GLU A 139 -7.77 -2.74 -9.75
C GLU A 139 -6.27 -2.48 -9.82
N ILE A 140 -5.64 -2.30 -8.67
CA ILE A 140 -4.18 -2.32 -8.53
C ILE A 140 -3.81 -3.51 -7.65
N CYS A 141 -2.94 -4.39 -8.12
CA CYS A 141 -2.39 -5.49 -7.33
C CYS A 141 -0.89 -5.30 -7.12
N ILE A 142 -0.45 -5.56 -5.90
CA ILE A 142 0.96 -5.71 -5.54
C ILE A 142 1.12 -7.15 -5.06
N ILE A 143 1.96 -7.92 -5.76
CA ILE A 143 2.11 -9.35 -5.57
C ILE A 143 3.56 -9.64 -5.19
N ASP A 144 3.75 -10.24 -4.02
CA ASP A 144 5.04 -10.78 -3.58
C ASP A 144 4.97 -12.30 -3.46
N HIS A 145 6.10 -12.95 -3.65
CA HIS A 145 6.29 -14.40 -3.51
C HIS A 145 7.07 -14.74 -2.23
N GLY A 146 6.94 -13.90 -1.21
CA GLY A 146 7.67 -14.00 0.03
C GLY A 146 7.10 -14.99 1.03
N ILE A 147 7.31 -14.69 2.31
CA ILE A 147 6.93 -15.60 3.42
C ILE A 147 5.44 -15.79 3.59
N GLY A 148 4.60 -14.90 3.03
CA GLY A 148 3.16 -14.92 3.23
C GLY A 148 2.72 -14.73 4.68
N MET A 149 1.41 -14.88 4.90
CA MET A 149 0.75 -14.68 6.20
C MET A 149 -0.34 -15.72 6.43
N THR A 150 -0.64 -16.01 7.70
CA THR A 150 -1.84 -16.78 8.05
C THR A 150 -3.09 -15.90 7.84
N LYS A 151 -4.25 -16.54 7.76
CA LYS A 151 -5.53 -15.83 7.61
C LYS A 151 -5.78 -14.83 8.74
N GLU A 152 -5.47 -15.21 9.98
CA GLU A 152 -5.62 -14.34 11.16
C GLU A 152 -4.67 -13.13 11.10
N GLN A 153 -3.49 -13.30 10.52
CA GLN A 153 -2.54 -12.20 10.30
C GLN A 153 -3.05 -11.26 9.22
N ALA A 154 -3.53 -11.78 8.09
CA ALA A 154 -4.07 -11.02 6.99
C ALA A 154 -5.31 -10.19 7.40
N GLU A 155 -6.21 -10.75 8.22
CA GLU A 155 -7.39 -10.05 8.74
C GLU A 155 -7.03 -8.85 9.63
N ARG A 156 -5.87 -8.89 10.28
CA ARG A 156 -5.42 -7.88 11.25
C ARG A 156 -4.34 -6.94 10.72
N ILE A 157 -3.89 -7.11 9.48
CA ILE A 157 -2.73 -6.35 8.97
C ILE A 157 -2.95 -4.84 8.95
N CYS A 158 -4.21 -4.39 8.86
CA CYS A 158 -4.59 -2.98 8.92
C CYS A 158 -4.81 -2.44 10.33
N ASP A 159 -4.75 -3.30 11.37
CA ASP A 159 -4.88 -2.85 12.76
C ASP A 159 -3.69 -1.96 13.13
N GLU A 160 -3.97 -0.89 13.90
CA GLU A 160 -2.91 0.01 14.38
C GLU A 160 -1.93 -0.76 15.28
N PHE A 161 -0.64 -0.51 15.07
CA PHE A 161 0.45 -1.13 15.81
C PHE A 161 0.53 -2.66 15.69
N TYR A 162 -0.24 -3.25 14.77
CA TYR A 162 -0.15 -4.68 14.52
C TYR A 162 1.11 -5.00 13.72
N MET A 163 1.79 -6.04 14.15
CA MET A 163 2.97 -6.60 13.49
C MET A 163 2.86 -8.12 13.54
N ALA A 164 2.83 -8.77 12.38
CA ALA A 164 2.76 -10.24 12.27
C ALA A 164 3.98 -10.93 12.91
N ASP A 165 5.17 -10.33 12.77
CA ASP A 165 6.41 -10.74 13.44
C ASP A 165 7.11 -9.52 14.06
N LYS A 166 7.04 -9.42 15.39
CA LYS A 166 7.67 -8.32 16.17
C LYS A 166 9.19 -8.32 16.09
N SER A 167 9.82 -9.47 15.90
CA SER A 167 11.28 -9.59 15.89
C SER A 167 11.85 -9.12 14.57
N ARG A 168 11.24 -9.51 13.46
CA ARG A 168 11.60 -9.10 12.09
C ARG A 168 11.27 -7.63 11.86
N ALA A 169 10.07 -7.21 12.25
CA ALA A 169 9.64 -5.82 12.11
C ALA A 169 10.56 -4.83 12.84
N ARG A 170 11.09 -5.19 14.02
CA ARG A 170 12.07 -4.35 14.74
C ARG A 170 13.38 -4.21 13.98
N LYS A 171 13.88 -5.30 13.39
CA LYS A 171 15.14 -5.27 12.61
C LYS A 171 15.01 -4.41 11.35
N GLU A 172 13.83 -4.37 10.75
CA GLU A 172 13.55 -3.65 9.51
C GLU A 172 12.88 -2.27 9.73
N GLY A 173 12.86 -1.78 10.98
CA GLY A 173 12.34 -0.44 11.30
C GLY A 173 10.81 -0.30 11.21
N GLY A 174 10.08 -1.40 11.17
CA GLY A 174 8.62 -1.40 11.13
C GLY A 174 8.00 -0.87 12.43
N ALA A 175 6.95 -0.07 12.30
CA ALA A 175 6.21 0.53 13.41
C ALA A 175 4.78 -0.01 13.58
N GLY A 176 4.30 -0.82 12.62
CA GLY A 176 2.91 -1.28 12.60
C GLY A 176 1.88 -0.18 12.28
N ILE A 177 2.33 0.97 11.75
CA ILE A 177 1.45 2.10 11.41
C ILE A 177 1.24 2.18 9.88
N GLY A 178 2.13 1.61 9.07
CA GLY A 178 2.08 1.76 7.61
C GLY A 178 0.79 1.26 7.00
N MET A 179 0.30 0.09 7.41
CA MET A 179 -0.94 -0.49 6.87
C MET A 179 -2.20 0.21 7.37
N SER A 180 -2.23 0.68 8.61
CA SER A 180 -3.35 1.50 9.10
C SER A 180 -3.42 2.86 8.39
N LEU A 181 -2.28 3.44 8.04
CA LEU A 181 -2.22 4.64 7.20
C LEU A 181 -2.74 4.36 5.77
N VAL A 182 -2.33 3.24 5.17
CA VAL A 182 -2.89 2.78 3.88
C VAL A 182 -4.41 2.67 3.95
N ALA A 183 -4.95 2.03 4.98
CA ALA A 183 -6.40 1.85 5.13
C ALA A 183 -7.14 3.21 5.17
N VAL A 184 -6.64 4.18 5.94
CA VAL A 184 -7.24 5.53 6.02
C VAL A 184 -7.13 6.28 4.69
N ILE A 185 -5.98 6.20 4.00
CA ILE A 185 -5.83 6.82 2.68
C ILE A 185 -6.83 6.23 1.68
N LEU A 186 -6.98 4.91 1.65
CA LEU A 186 -7.92 4.23 0.74
C LEU A 186 -9.38 4.55 1.09
N GLU A 187 -9.72 4.69 2.37
CA GLU A 187 -11.05 5.14 2.81
C GLU A 187 -11.41 6.52 2.23
N HIS A 188 -10.49 7.49 2.27
CA HIS A 188 -10.67 8.79 1.64
C HIS A 188 -10.85 8.73 0.12
N HIS A 189 -10.34 7.69 -0.52
CA HIS A 189 -10.50 7.46 -1.96
C HIS A 189 -11.70 6.58 -2.31
N ASN A 190 -12.54 6.19 -1.33
CA ASN A 190 -13.60 5.21 -1.47
C ASN A 190 -13.11 3.87 -2.05
N ALA A 191 -11.84 3.58 -1.88
CA ALA A 191 -11.19 2.36 -2.35
C ALA A 191 -11.32 1.23 -1.31
N VAL A 192 -11.29 -0.01 -1.79
CA VAL A 192 -11.33 -1.20 -0.94
C VAL A 192 -9.99 -1.93 -1.05
N LEU A 193 -9.40 -2.28 0.09
CA LEU A 193 -8.23 -3.15 0.18
C LEU A 193 -8.67 -4.59 0.47
N SER A 194 -8.18 -5.53 -0.30
CA SER A 194 -8.26 -6.96 0.01
C SER A 194 -6.87 -7.58 0.03
N VAL A 195 -6.70 -8.57 0.90
CA VAL A 195 -5.43 -9.25 1.13
C VAL A 195 -5.65 -10.74 0.97
N GLU A 196 -4.94 -11.33 0.01
CA GLU A 196 -4.87 -12.78 -0.21
C GLU A 196 -3.46 -13.23 0.12
N SER A 197 -3.31 -14.14 1.08
CA SER A 197 -1.99 -14.60 1.52
C SER A 197 -2.04 -16.00 2.07
N GLU A 198 -0.98 -16.76 1.85
CA GLU A 198 -0.79 -18.09 2.42
C GLU A 198 0.68 -18.23 2.87
N PRO A 199 0.96 -18.81 4.04
CA PRO A 199 2.32 -19.01 4.52
C PRO A 199 3.18 -19.78 3.52
N GLY A 200 4.31 -19.19 3.13
CA GLY A 200 5.25 -19.73 2.15
C GLY A 200 4.87 -19.54 0.69
N CYS A 201 3.73 -18.91 0.38
CA CYS A 201 3.26 -18.68 -1.00
C CYS A 201 3.28 -17.20 -1.40
N GLY A 202 3.55 -16.29 -0.46
CA GLY A 202 3.55 -14.85 -0.70
C GLY A 202 2.22 -14.16 -0.38
N THR A 203 2.10 -12.92 -0.84
CA THR A 203 0.92 -12.09 -0.58
C THR A 203 0.51 -11.31 -1.82
N THR A 204 -0.80 -11.23 -2.06
CA THR A 204 -1.41 -10.30 -3.01
C THR A 204 -2.20 -9.26 -2.25
N MET A 205 -1.75 -8.00 -2.35
CA MET A 205 -2.48 -6.82 -1.88
C MET A 205 -3.23 -6.23 -3.06
N ARG A 206 -4.57 -6.21 -2.99
CA ARG A 206 -5.43 -5.72 -4.07
C ARG A 206 -6.18 -4.49 -3.63
N ILE A 207 -6.04 -3.40 -4.36
CA ILE A 207 -6.79 -2.14 -4.20
C ILE A 207 -7.82 -2.07 -5.30
N LEU A 208 -9.08 -1.85 -4.94
CA LEU A 208 -10.17 -1.59 -5.88
C LEU A 208 -10.60 -0.14 -5.75
N LEU A 209 -10.47 0.61 -6.82
CA LEU A 209 -10.85 2.02 -6.93
C LEU A 209 -12.15 2.12 -7.75
N PRO A 210 -13.19 2.78 -7.25
CA PRO A 210 -14.38 3.07 -8.05
C PRO A 210 -14.01 3.98 -9.23
N TRP A 211 -14.56 3.68 -10.40
CA TRP A 211 -14.32 4.43 -11.63
C TRP A 211 -15.61 5.00 -12.21
#